data_18665a09dafac1f9bafd21e3432b980d
#
_entry.id   18665a09dafac1f9bafd21e3432b980d
#
_cell.length_a   1.000
_cell.length_b   1.000
_cell.length_c   1.000
_cell.angle_alpha   90.00
_cell.angle_beta   90.00
_cell.angle_gamma   90.00
#
_symmetry.space_group_name_H-M   'P 1'
#
loop_
_entity.id
_entity.type
_entity.pdbx_description
1 polymer ?
#
loop_
_entity_poly.entity_id
_entity_poly.type
_entity_poly.pdbx_seq_one_letter_code
_entity_poly.pdbx_strand_id
1 'polypeptide(L)'
;MKYRYLLVDNDNTLMDFNLAEKKALTETLLACGLPADEETCTAYHHINDALWKALERGETTQKELKVERFARLLARLGRTDLEAAEVAGRYAGQLATHDDLLPGAMALLEAVHGRMKIALVSNGVSSIQRSRLSRSPMLPLLDAVIISEEVGVSKPDPRMVEAALAALGCEDRSQVVMLGDSLTADIPAAIAAGVDSIFLDHRGLGSSPATYTVASLAEARALLLDFLQAVD
;
A
#
# COMPACT_ATOMS: atom_id res chain seq x y z
N MET A 1 -2.84 -26.94 -8.74
CA MET A 1 -2.72 -25.46 -8.58
C MET A 1 -2.80 -25.14 -7.10
N LYS A 2 -1.71 -24.61 -6.50
CA LYS A 2 -1.64 -24.40 -5.04
C LYS A 2 -2.55 -23.27 -4.55
N TYR A 3 -2.53 -22.10 -5.22
CA TYR A 3 -3.34 -20.96 -4.85
C TYR A 3 -4.29 -20.53 -5.96
N ARG A 4 -5.50 -20.14 -5.63
CA ARG A 4 -6.55 -19.63 -6.51
C ARG A 4 -6.83 -18.14 -6.31
N TYR A 5 -6.38 -17.59 -5.18
CA TYR A 5 -6.65 -16.22 -4.77
C TYR A 5 -5.34 -15.52 -4.42
N LEU A 6 -5.13 -14.37 -5.06
CA LEU A 6 -4.03 -13.46 -4.78
C LEU A 6 -4.61 -12.21 -4.11
N LEU A 7 -4.20 -11.96 -2.87
CA LEU A 7 -4.36 -10.67 -2.24
C LEU A 7 -3.07 -9.89 -2.45
N VAL A 8 -3.14 -8.65 -2.88
CA VAL A 8 -1.95 -7.86 -3.18
C VAL A 8 -2.08 -6.47 -2.60
N ASP A 9 -1.03 -6.01 -1.91
CA ASP A 9 -0.93 -4.63 -1.47
C ASP A 9 -0.68 -3.70 -2.65
N ASN A 10 -0.93 -2.41 -2.48
CA ASN A 10 -0.77 -1.41 -3.52
C ASN A 10 0.53 -0.61 -3.42
N ASP A 11 0.69 0.13 -2.31
CA ASP A 11 1.73 1.14 -2.13
C ASP A 11 3.09 0.51 -1.82
N ASN A 12 4.10 0.74 -2.67
CA ASN A 12 5.41 0.09 -2.68
C ASN A 12 5.37 -1.43 -2.96
N THR A 13 4.21 -1.95 -3.37
CA THR A 13 4.07 -3.34 -3.86
C THR A 13 3.74 -3.35 -5.36
N LEU A 14 2.71 -2.65 -5.81
CA LEU A 14 2.37 -2.50 -7.23
C LEU A 14 2.64 -1.09 -7.75
N MET A 15 2.34 -0.06 -6.96
CA MET A 15 2.62 1.34 -7.26
C MET A 15 3.85 1.84 -6.49
N ASP A 16 4.66 2.67 -7.14
CA ASP A 16 5.80 3.35 -6.52
C ASP A 16 5.31 4.52 -5.65
N PHE A 17 4.92 4.18 -4.42
CA PHE A 17 4.45 5.19 -3.48
C PHE A 17 5.55 6.17 -3.09
N ASN A 18 6.79 5.72 -2.96
CA ASN A 18 7.90 6.58 -2.60
C ASN A 18 8.11 7.69 -3.65
N LEU A 19 8.02 7.34 -4.93
CA LEU A 19 8.10 8.31 -6.02
C LEU A 19 6.87 9.24 -6.04
N ALA A 20 5.68 8.68 -5.87
CA ALA A 20 4.42 9.45 -5.84
C ALA A 20 4.40 10.44 -4.66
N GLU A 21 4.80 9.99 -3.46
CA GLU A 21 4.90 10.84 -2.26
C GLU A 21 5.91 11.96 -2.46
N LYS A 22 7.10 11.66 -2.98
CA LYS A 22 8.15 12.66 -3.26
C LYS A 22 7.66 13.74 -4.23
N LYS A 23 7.02 13.34 -5.33
CA LYS A 23 6.45 14.29 -6.32
C LYS A 23 5.37 15.16 -5.66
N ALA A 24 4.37 14.53 -5.05
CA ALA A 24 3.24 15.22 -4.43
C ALA A 24 3.67 16.18 -3.29
N LEU A 25 4.63 15.76 -2.47
CA LEU A 25 5.18 16.59 -1.40
C LEU A 25 5.90 17.81 -1.97
N THR A 26 6.80 17.61 -2.94
CA THR A 26 7.54 18.70 -3.58
C THR A 26 6.60 19.74 -4.19
N GLU A 27 5.62 19.29 -4.97
CA GLU A 27 4.62 20.14 -5.60
C GLU A 27 3.79 20.92 -4.56
N THR A 28 3.40 20.25 -3.46
CA THR A 28 2.63 20.86 -2.36
C THR A 28 3.45 21.92 -1.64
N LEU A 29 4.69 21.60 -1.27
CA LEU A 29 5.57 22.52 -0.54
C LEU A 29 5.81 23.78 -1.36
N LEU A 30 6.16 23.66 -2.63
CA LEU A 30 6.37 24.78 -3.54
C LEU A 30 5.09 25.62 -3.71
N ALA A 31 3.93 25.00 -3.87
CA ALA A 31 2.66 25.70 -4.00
C ALA A 31 2.24 26.45 -2.73
N CYS A 32 2.76 26.04 -1.57
CA CYS A 32 2.53 26.72 -0.28
C CYS A 32 3.64 27.70 0.10
N GLY A 33 4.64 27.95 -0.78
CA GLY A 33 5.78 28.80 -0.47
C GLY A 33 6.65 28.26 0.66
N LEU A 34 6.75 26.92 0.77
CA LEU A 34 7.57 26.21 1.72
C LEU A 34 8.85 25.70 1.05
N PRO A 35 9.97 25.54 1.79
CA PRO A 35 11.16 24.90 1.25
C PRO A 35 10.84 23.45 0.85
N ALA A 36 11.29 23.05 -0.33
CA ALA A 36 11.17 21.68 -0.85
C ALA A 36 12.57 21.04 -1.00
N ASP A 37 13.48 21.40 -0.08
CA ASP A 37 14.82 20.84 -0.01
C ASP A 37 14.83 19.45 0.65
N GLU A 38 15.99 18.80 0.59
CA GLU A 38 16.17 17.44 1.11
C GLU A 38 15.92 17.36 2.62
N GLU A 39 16.30 18.39 3.38
CA GLU A 39 16.08 18.43 4.85
C GLU A 39 14.59 18.44 5.16
N THR A 40 13.82 19.30 4.49
CA THR A 40 12.36 19.41 4.69
C THR A 40 11.64 18.13 4.27
N CYS A 41 12.00 17.55 3.13
CA CYS A 41 11.41 16.30 2.66
C CYS A 41 11.72 15.13 3.61
N THR A 42 12.96 15.04 4.09
CA THR A 42 13.37 14.02 5.06
C THR A 42 12.63 14.18 6.39
N ALA A 43 12.48 15.42 6.87
CA ALA A 43 11.71 15.69 8.10
C ALA A 43 10.25 15.26 7.95
N TYR A 44 9.60 15.57 6.82
CA TYR A 44 8.26 15.10 6.53
C TYR A 44 8.18 13.57 6.52
N HIS A 45 9.12 12.90 5.86
CA HIS A 45 9.17 11.43 5.75
C HIS A 45 9.20 10.77 7.14
N HIS A 46 10.07 11.26 8.04
CA HIS A 46 10.14 10.74 9.41
C HIS A 46 8.84 10.96 10.19
N ILE A 47 8.22 12.14 10.04
CA ILE A 47 6.94 12.46 10.69
C ILE A 47 5.84 11.53 10.16
N ASN A 48 5.76 11.37 8.84
CA ASN A 48 4.75 10.55 8.18
C ASN A 48 4.88 9.06 8.56
N ASP A 49 6.10 8.50 8.50
CA ASP A 49 6.38 7.11 8.88
C ASP A 49 6.02 6.83 10.35
N ALA A 50 6.39 7.73 11.26
CA ALA A 50 6.04 7.60 12.68
C ALA A 50 4.52 7.59 12.92
N LEU A 51 3.76 8.41 12.18
CA LEU A 51 2.31 8.48 12.30
C LEU A 51 1.61 7.26 11.68
N TRP A 52 2.10 6.72 10.57
CA TRP A 52 1.59 5.47 10.01
C TRP A 52 1.82 4.29 10.96
N LYS A 53 3.01 4.19 11.58
CA LYS A 53 3.29 3.20 12.62
C LYS A 53 2.39 3.37 13.86
N ALA A 54 2.09 4.61 14.25
CA ALA A 54 1.13 4.88 15.33
C ALA A 54 -0.30 4.43 14.96
N LEU A 55 -0.71 4.61 13.69
CA LEU A 55 -1.99 4.09 13.19
C LEU A 55 -2.06 2.56 13.26
N GLU A 56 -1.01 1.84 12.83
CA GLU A 56 -0.92 0.38 12.91
C GLU A 56 -1.06 -0.13 14.35
N ARG A 57 -0.61 0.65 15.35
CA ARG A 57 -0.77 0.33 16.78
C ARG A 57 -2.08 0.81 17.38
N GLY A 58 -2.95 1.46 16.60
CA GLY A 58 -4.22 2.01 17.08
C GLY A 58 -4.10 3.27 17.95
N GLU A 59 -2.96 3.96 17.92
CA GLU A 59 -2.67 5.16 18.73
C GLU A 59 -3.18 6.46 18.08
N THR A 60 -3.59 6.43 16.84
CA THR A 60 -4.15 7.54 16.07
C THR A 60 -5.16 7.02 15.04
N THR A 61 -5.85 7.95 14.39
CA THR A 61 -6.78 7.64 13.29
C THR A 61 -6.25 8.15 11.96
N GLN A 62 -6.71 7.58 10.84
CA GLN A 62 -6.36 8.11 9.51
C GLN A 62 -6.75 9.59 9.37
N LYS A 63 -7.87 10.01 9.95
CA LYS A 63 -8.34 11.39 9.90
C LYS A 63 -7.36 12.34 10.58
N GLU A 64 -6.88 11.97 11.75
CA GLU A 64 -5.89 12.75 12.51
C GLU A 64 -4.54 12.75 11.81
N LEU A 65 -4.04 11.59 11.40
CA LEU A 65 -2.76 11.43 10.73
C LEU A 65 -2.63 12.36 9.50
N LYS A 66 -3.66 12.44 8.67
CA LYS A 66 -3.65 13.26 7.44
C LYS A 66 -3.29 14.72 7.71
N VAL A 67 -3.74 15.29 8.81
CA VAL A 67 -3.51 16.68 9.18
C VAL A 67 -2.28 16.83 10.06
N GLU A 68 -2.13 15.96 11.04
CA GLU A 68 -1.06 16.02 12.05
C GLU A 68 0.34 16.01 11.43
N ARG A 69 0.58 15.25 10.37
CA ARG A 69 1.88 15.23 9.68
C ARG A 69 2.29 16.61 9.16
N PHE A 70 1.34 17.39 8.64
CA PHE A 70 1.59 18.76 8.20
C PHE A 70 1.63 19.75 9.36
N ALA A 71 0.82 19.58 10.41
CA ALA A 71 0.92 20.38 11.60
C ALA A 71 2.33 20.31 12.23
N ARG A 72 2.88 19.10 12.36
CA ARG A 72 4.26 18.89 12.85
C ARG A 72 5.32 19.48 11.90
N LEU A 73 5.15 19.31 10.58
CA LEU A 73 6.07 19.89 9.61
C LEU A 73 6.06 21.42 9.68
N LEU A 74 4.89 22.05 9.68
CA LEU A 74 4.74 23.50 9.75
C LEU A 74 5.31 24.05 11.07
N ALA A 75 5.06 23.39 12.20
CA ALA A 75 5.66 23.76 13.48
C ALA A 75 7.20 23.71 13.43
N ARG A 76 7.78 22.66 12.83
CA ARG A 76 9.23 22.54 12.63
C ARG A 76 9.81 23.68 11.78
N LEU A 77 9.06 24.10 10.74
CA LEU A 77 9.44 25.19 9.83
C LEU A 77 9.13 26.58 10.39
N GLY A 78 8.54 26.68 11.59
CA GLY A 78 8.14 27.96 12.19
C GLY A 78 7.03 28.70 11.43
N ARG A 79 6.23 27.99 10.61
CA ARG A 79 5.15 28.54 9.79
C ARG A 79 3.83 28.49 10.53
N THR A 80 3.41 29.66 11.01
CA THR A 80 2.14 29.86 11.74
C THR A 80 1.07 30.55 10.91
N ASP A 81 1.41 30.89 9.67
CA ASP A 81 0.56 31.59 8.71
C ASP A 81 -0.21 30.61 7.77
N LEU A 82 0.06 29.31 7.87
CA LEU A 82 -0.58 28.27 7.07
C LEU A 82 -1.40 27.31 7.95
N GLU A 83 -2.59 26.99 7.48
CA GLU A 83 -3.43 25.97 8.11
C GLU A 83 -3.03 24.55 7.64
N ALA A 84 -2.67 23.69 8.59
CA ALA A 84 -2.23 22.32 8.31
C ALA A 84 -3.25 21.52 7.49
N ALA A 85 -4.54 21.71 7.71
CA ALA A 85 -5.61 21.04 6.98
C ALA A 85 -5.64 21.46 5.49
N GLU A 86 -5.34 22.72 5.17
CA GLU A 86 -5.26 23.20 3.79
C GLU A 86 -4.06 22.59 3.06
N VAL A 87 -2.88 22.55 3.70
CA VAL A 87 -1.68 21.92 3.15
C VAL A 87 -1.92 20.42 2.93
N ALA A 88 -2.57 19.75 3.91
CA ALA A 88 -2.94 18.34 3.80
C ALA A 88 -3.90 18.07 2.63
N GLY A 89 -4.88 18.95 2.41
CA GLY A 89 -5.81 18.87 1.29
C GLY A 89 -5.11 19.02 -0.06
N ARG A 90 -4.18 19.98 -0.19
CA ARG A 90 -3.35 20.14 -1.40
C ARG A 90 -2.51 18.91 -1.67
N TYR A 91 -1.82 18.40 -0.65
CA TYR A 91 -1.03 17.19 -0.75
C TYR A 91 -1.87 15.99 -1.19
N ALA A 92 -3.04 15.78 -0.62
CA ALA A 92 -3.93 14.70 -1.01
C ALA A 92 -4.36 14.82 -2.49
N GLY A 93 -4.64 16.05 -2.96
CA GLY A 93 -4.94 16.34 -4.35
C GLY A 93 -3.78 15.98 -5.28
N GLN A 94 -2.54 16.39 -4.93
CA GLN A 94 -1.36 16.06 -5.71
C GLN A 94 -1.08 14.56 -5.71
N LEU A 95 -1.08 13.91 -4.53
CA LEU A 95 -0.82 12.48 -4.42
C LEU A 95 -1.82 11.65 -5.23
N ALA A 96 -3.07 12.09 -5.29
CA ALA A 96 -4.11 11.47 -6.10
C ALA A 96 -3.84 11.49 -7.61
N THR A 97 -2.88 12.29 -8.09
CA THR A 97 -2.53 12.39 -9.52
C THR A 97 -1.33 11.51 -9.93
N HIS A 98 -0.59 10.96 -8.97
CA HIS A 98 0.60 10.15 -9.25
C HIS A 98 0.30 8.66 -9.14
N ASP A 99 0.33 7.95 -10.27
CA ASP A 99 -0.04 6.53 -10.43
C ASP A 99 1.10 5.69 -11.05
N ASP A 100 2.34 6.12 -10.83
CA ASP A 100 3.54 5.39 -11.30
C ASP A 100 3.54 3.96 -10.75
N LEU A 101 3.79 2.98 -11.63
CA LEU A 101 3.87 1.57 -11.28
C LEU A 101 5.31 1.14 -11.00
N LEU A 102 5.47 0.22 -10.06
CA LEU A 102 6.75 -0.47 -9.87
C LEU A 102 7.09 -1.35 -11.10
N PRO A 103 8.38 -1.46 -11.45
CA PRO A 103 8.82 -2.35 -12.52
C PRO A 103 8.33 -3.79 -12.30
N GLY A 104 7.61 -4.33 -13.29
CA GLY A 104 7.09 -5.69 -13.25
C GLY A 104 5.66 -5.82 -12.71
N ALA A 105 5.02 -4.76 -12.18
CA ALA A 105 3.66 -4.82 -11.63
C ALA A 105 2.63 -5.29 -12.67
N MET A 106 2.59 -4.69 -13.85
CA MET A 106 1.70 -5.13 -14.93
C MET A 106 1.98 -6.56 -15.37
N ALA A 107 3.25 -6.88 -15.59
CA ALA A 107 3.63 -8.23 -16.04
C ALA A 107 3.28 -9.34 -15.03
N LEU A 108 3.29 -9.02 -13.72
CA LEU A 108 2.83 -9.93 -12.66
C LEU A 108 1.32 -10.13 -12.77
N LEU A 109 0.55 -9.03 -12.76
CA LEU A 109 -0.91 -9.09 -12.79
C LEU A 109 -1.44 -9.78 -14.06
N GLU A 110 -0.91 -9.42 -15.23
CA GLU A 110 -1.26 -10.05 -16.52
C GLU A 110 -0.96 -11.57 -16.54
N ALA A 111 0.14 -11.98 -15.90
CA ALA A 111 0.52 -13.41 -15.87
C ALA A 111 -0.45 -14.28 -15.04
N VAL A 112 -1.12 -13.71 -14.05
CA VAL A 112 -2.04 -14.44 -13.14
C VAL A 112 -3.52 -14.09 -13.38
N HIS A 113 -3.83 -13.01 -14.08
CA HIS A 113 -5.21 -12.61 -14.40
C HIS A 113 -5.94 -13.71 -15.18
N GLY A 114 -7.19 -13.98 -14.81
CA GLY A 114 -8.01 -15.05 -15.38
C GLY A 114 -7.63 -16.47 -14.93
N ARG A 115 -6.49 -16.62 -14.22
CA ARG A 115 -6.04 -17.88 -13.61
C ARG A 115 -6.17 -17.88 -12.09
N MET A 116 -6.03 -16.70 -11.47
CA MET A 116 -6.32 -16.43 -10.06
C MET A 116 -7.35 -15.30 -9.95
N LYS A 117 -8.11 -15.30 -8.87
CA LYS A 117 -8.89 -14.14 -8.45
C LYS A 117 -7.98 -13.17 -7.70
N ILE A 118 -8.03 -11.89 -8.03
CA ILE A 118 -7.09 -10.88 -7.53
C ILE A 118 -7.85 -9.80 -6.75
N ALA A 119 -7.52 -9.61 -5.47
CA ALA A 119 -7.98 -8.48 -4.69
C ALA A 119 -6.81 -7.57 -4.28
N LEU A 120 -6.92 -6.28 -4.57
CA LEU A 120 -6.02 -5.27 -4.01
C LEU A 120 -6.48 -4.92 -2.60
N VAL A 121 -5.53 -4.89 -1.62
CA VAL A 121 -5.81 -4.65 -0.19
C VAL A 121 -4.89 -3.55 0.34
N SER A 122 -5.40 -2.33 0.48
CA SER A 122 -4.60 -1.13 0.80
C SER A 122 -5.01 -0.45 2.11
N ASN A 123 -4.01 0.01 2.88
CA ASN A 123 -4.19 0.89 4.03
C ASN A 123 -4.33 2.38 3.66
N GLY A 124 -4.37 2.69 2.38
CA GLY A 124 -4.42 4.06 1.88
C GLY A 124 -5.75 4.78 2.11
N VAL A 125 -5.75 6.06 1.76
CA VAL A 125 -6.95 6.92 1.79
C VAL A 125 -7.82 6.62 0.58
N SER A 126 -9.11 6.38 0.78
CA SER A 126 -10.03 5.91 -0.27
C SER A 126 -10.05 6.83 -1.50
N SER A 127 -10.23 8.13 -1.32
CA SER A 127 -10.26 9.08 -2.43
C SER A 127 -8.97 9.10 -3.26
N ILE A 128 -7.82 8.95 -2.61
CA ILE A 128 -6.51 8.91 -3.26
C ILE A 128 -6.34 7.59 -4.02
N GLN A 129 -6.59 6.46 -3.36
CA GLN A 129 -6.44 5.13 -3.97
C GLN A 129 -7.40 4.95 -5.15
N ARG A 130 -8.66 5.32 -4.99
CA ARG A 130 -9.66 5.26 -6.08
C ARG A 130 -9.26 6.13 -7.28
N SER A 131 -8.74 7.35 -7.03
CA SER A 131 -8.25 8.25 -8.09
C SER A 131 -7.05 7.65 -8.84
N ARG A 132 -6.04 7.15 -8.12
CA ARG A 132 -4.85 6.54 -8.72
C ARG A 132 -5.21 5.29 -9.53
N LEU A 133 -6.03 4.39 -8.95
CA LEU A 133 -6.47 3.17 -9.62
C LEU A 133 -7.32 3.44 -10.86
N SER A 134 -8.19 4.46 -10.85
CA SER A 134 -9.05 4.77 -12.01
C SER A 134 -8.28 5.15 -13.27
N ARG A 135 -7.04 5.61 -13.13
CA ARG A 135 -6.15 5.94 -14.26
C ARG A 135 -5.15 4.82 -14.56
N SER A 136 -5.02 3.87 -13.65
CA SER A 136 -4.05 2.78 -13.78
C SER A 136 -4.55 1.67 -14.69
N PRO A 137 -3.72 1.14 -15.59
CA PRO A 137 -4.05 -0.03 -16.39
C PRO A 137 -4.25 -1.31 -15.56
N MET A 138 -3.91 -1.30 -14.26
CA MET A 138 -4.12 -2.44 -13.37
C MET A 138 -5.60 -2.70 -13.04
N LEU A 139 -6.42 -1.64 -12.99
CA LEU A 139 -7.79 -1.75 -12.48
C LEU A 139 -8.63 -2.84 -13.16
N PRO A 140 -8.60 -3.00 -14.50
CA PRO A 140 -9.35 -4.06 -15.18
C PRO A 140 -8.88 -5.49 -14.85
N LEU A 141 -7.68 -5.64 -14.27
CA LEU A 141 -7.11 -6.94 -13.90
C LEU A 141 -7.49 -7.38 -12.48
N LEU A 142 -8.12 -6.50 -11.70
CA LEU A 142 -8.50 -6.75 -10.31
C LEU A 142 -9.96 -7.19 -10.22
N ASP A 143 -10.24 -8.27 -9.48
CA ASP A 143 -11.61 -8.72 -9.19
C ASP A 143 -12.23 -7.94 -8.02
N ALA A 144 -11.40 -7.43 -7.08
CA ALA A 144 -11.86 -6.61 -5.96
C ALA A 144 -10.81 -5.57 -5.54
N VAL A 145 -11.25 -4.48 -4.91
CA VAL A 145 -10.40 -3.44 -4.31
C VAL A 145 -10.91 -3.16 -2.91
N ILE A 146 -10.09 -3.44 -1.92
CA ILE A 146 -10.38 -3.30 -0.49
C ILE A 146 -9.50 -2.19 0.08
N ILE A 147 -10.12 -1.16 0.63
CA ILE A 147 -9.42 0.02 1.17
C ILE A 147 -9.80 0.18 2.64
N SER A 148 -8.82 0.36 3.50
CA SER A 148 -8.99 0.41 4.95
C SER A 148 -9.99 1.46 5.43
N GLU A 149 -10.00 2.64 4.79
CA GLU A 149 -10.95 3.71 5.13
C GLU A 149 -12.41 3.32 4.84
N GLU A 150 -12.65 2.41 3.88
CA GLU A 150 -13.97 1.89 3.54
C GLU A 150 -14.40 0.74 4.47
N VAL A 151 -13.43 -0.08 4.90
CA VAL A 151 -13.66 -1.21 5.82
C VAL A 151 -13.77 -0.76 7.28
N GLY A 152 -13.13 0.36 7.62
CA GLY A 152 -13.10 0.91 8.99
C GLY A 152 -12.00 0.32 9.88
N VAL A 153 -11.08 -0.47 9.31
CA VAL A 153 -9.87 -1.01 9.97
C VAL A 153 -8.71 -1.01 8.99
N SER A 154 -7.48 -1.10 9.51
CA SER A 154 -6.25 -1.13 8.69
C SER A 154 -5.45 -2.40 8.97
N LYS A 155 -4.70 -2.91 7.97
CA LYS A 155 -3.67 -3.93 8.23
C LYS A 155 -2.74 -3.43 9.35
N PRO A 156 -2.37 -4.22 10.32
CA PRO A 156 -2.37 -5.69 10.36
C PRO A 156 -3.68 -6.35 10.84
N ASP A 157 -4.78 -5.63 11.03
CA ASP A 157 -6.05 -6.23 11.42
C ASP A 157 -6.51 -7.26 10.37
N PRO A 158 -6.75 -8.54 10.75
CA PRO A 158 -7.14 -9.60 9.82
C PRO A 158 -8.45 -9.32 9.09
N ARG A 159 -9.32 -8.44 9.61
CA ARG A 159 -10.58 -8.07 8.95
C ARG A 159 -10.37 -7.45 7.56
N MET A 160 -9.20 -6.89 7.28
CA MET A 160 -8.83 -6.44 5.93
C MET A 160 -8.71 -7.60 4.94
N VAL A 161 -8.08 -8.69 5.38
CA VAL A 161 -7.96 -9.93 4.59
C VAL A 161 -9.34 -10.59 4.47
N GLU A 162 -10.10 -10.66 5.56
CA GLU A 162 -11.46 -11.24 5.57
C GLU A 162 -12.40 -10.52 4.61
N ALA A 163 -12.34 -9.18 4.54
CA ALA A 163 -13.10 -8.39 3.57
C ALA A 163 -12.74 -8.75 2.12
N ALA A 164 -11.44 -8.97 1.84
CA ALA A 164 -10.99 -9.40 0.53
C ALA A 164 -11.47 -10.81 0.18
N LEU A 165 -11.39 -11.75 1.13
CA LEU A 165 -11.89 -13.12 0.94
C LEU A 165 -13.39 -13.13 0.65
N ALA A 166 -14.17 -12.35 1.40
CA ALA A 166 -15.60 -12.20 1.18
C ALA A 166 -15.92 -11.63 -0.20
N ALA A 167 -15.21 -10.59 -0.62
CA ALA A 167 -15.39 -9.97 -1.94
C ALA A 167 -15.05 -10.91 -3.10
N LEU A 168 -14.08 -11.82 -2.91
CA LEU A 168 -13.68 -12.82 -3.90
C LEU A 168 -14.51 -14.11 -3.84
N GLY A 169 -15.39 -14.26 -2.85
CA GLY A 169 -16.15 -15.50 -2.60
C GLY A 169 -15.25 -16.68 -2.21
N CYS A 170 -14.18 -16.43 -1.46
CA CYS A 170 -13.23 -17.44 -1.03
C CYS A 170 -13.70 -18.11 0.26
N GLU A 171 -13.87 -19.44 0.24
CA GLU A 171 -14.24 -20.24 1.42
C GLU A 171 -13.04 -21.00 2.01
N ASP A 172 -12.00 -21.25 1.22
CA ASP A 172 -10.81 -22.03 1.61
C ASP A 172 -9.56 -21.15 1.67
N ARG A 173 -9.16 -20.79 2.89
CA ARG A 173 -7.98 -19.94 3.14
C ARG A 173 -6.65 -20.58 2.70
N SER A 174 -6.59 -21.91 2.60
CA SER A 174 -5.38 -22.63 2.14
C SER A 174 -5.07 -22.37 0.66
N GLN A 175 -6.04 -21.84 -0.09
CA GLN A 175 -5.89 -21.47 -1.51
C GLN A 175 -5.55 -19.98 -1.71
N VAL A 176 -5.20 -19.26 -0.63
CA VAL A 176 -4.97 -17.82 -0.65
C VAL A 176 -3.51 -17.53 -0.35
N VAL A 177 -2.94 -16.61 -1.11
CA VAL A 177 -1.63 -16.02 -0.82
C VAL A 177 -1.72 -14.50 -0.88
N MET A 178 -1.08 -13.82 0.08
CA MET A 178 -0.99 -12.37 0.15
C MET A 178 0.42 -11.90 -0.21
N LEU A 179 0.53 -11.00 -1.20
CA LEU A 179 1.79 -10.33 -1.59
C LEU A 179 1.81 -8.91 -1.04
N GLY A 180 2.88 -8.54 -0.32
CA GLY A 180 3.07 -7.18 0.18
C GLY A 180 4.51 -6.91 0.63
N ASP A 181 4.86 -5.62 0.84
CA ASP A 181 6.20 -5.17 1.21
C ASP A 181 6.36 -4.82 2.70
N SER A 182 5.27 -4.85 3.48
CA SER A 182 5.27 -4.42 4.87
C SER A 182 5.35 -5.59 5.86
N LEU A 183 6.44 -5.62 6.65
CA LEU A 183 6.61 -6.55 7.78
C LEU A 183 5.75 -6.18 9.00
N THR A 184 5.16 -5.00 9.03
CA THR A 184 4.31 -4.52 10.14
C THR A 184 2.83 -4.49 9.80
N ALA A 185 2.46 -4.52 8.52
CA ALA A 185 1.08 -4.47 8.06
C ALA A 185 0.67 -5.73 7.29
N ASP A 186 1.28 -6.00 6.12
CA ASP A 186 0.84 -7.06 5.20
C ASP A 186 1.06 -8.46 5.76
N ILE A 187 2.31 -8.72 6.17
CA ILE A 187 2.69 -10.06 6.61
C ILE A 187 1.98 -10.44 7.91
N PRO A 188 1.90 -9.55 8.93
CA PRO A 188 1.09 -9.86 10.12
C PRO A 188 -0.41 -10.00 9.84
N ALA A 189 -0.99 -9.23 8.90
CA ALA A 189 -2.40 -9.39 8.51
C ALA A 189 -2.66 -10.76 7.89
N ALA A 190 -1.78 -11.23 6.99
CA ALA A 190 -1.87 -12.54 6.38
C ALA A 190 -1.77 -13.67 7.44
N ILE A 191 -0.78 -13.59 8.34
CA ILE A 191 -0.58 -14.55 9.43
C ILE A 191 -1.81 -14.59 10.34
N ALA A 192 -2.31 -13.42 10.77
CA ALA A 192 -3.47 -13.32 11.65
C ALA A 192 -4.76 -13.86 11.01
N ALA A 193 -4.88 -13.73 9.68
CA ALA A 193 -6.00 -14.30 8.92
C ALA A 193 -5.82 -15.78 8.55
N GLY A 194 -4.66 -16.39 8.83
CA GLY A 194 -4.38 -17.78 8.51
C GLY A 194 -4.24 -18.06 7.01
N VAL A 195 -3.67 -17.11 6.27
CA VAL A 195 -3.35 -17.27 4.84
C VAL A 195 -1.83 -17.20 4.63
N ASP A 196 -1.34 -17.85 3.57
CA ASP A 196 0.07 -17.78 3.19
C ASP A 196 0.46 -16.39 2.70
N SER A 197 1.75 -16.03 2.82
CA SER A 197 2.24 -14.70 2.44
C SER A 197 3.53 -14.76 1.64
N ILE A 198 3.68 -13.78 0.75
CA ILE A 198 4.90 -13.48 -0.01
C ILE A 198 5.36 -12.09 0.42
N PHE A 199 6.51 -12.02 1.07
CA PHE A 199 7.14 -10.74 1.41
C PHE A 199 7.97 -10.24 0.22
N LEU A 200 7.65 -9.04 -0.28
CA LEU A 200 8.42 -8.35 -1.31
C LEU A 200 9.53 -7.54 -0.65
N ASP A 201 10.71 -8.13 -0.52
CA ASP A 201 11.88 -7.51 0.12
C ASP A 201 12.77 -6.75 -0.87
N HIS A 202 12.21 -5.75 -1.54
CA HIS A 202 13.00 -4.90 -2.45
C HIS A 202 14.01 -3.97 -1.74
N ARG A 203 13.96 -3.91 -0.39
CA ARG A 203 14.87 -3.11 0.44
C ARG A 203 16.01 -3.91 1.05
N GLY A 204 15.99 -5.24 0.94
CA GLY A 204 17.01 -6.11 1.51
C GLY A 204 16.96 -6.19 3.04
N LEU A 205 15.77 -6.20 3.64
CA LEU A 205 15.58 -6.29 5.09
C LEU A 205 15.96 -7.68 5.65
N GLY A 206 15.91 -8.70 4.81
CA GLY A 206 16.37 -10.06 5.11
C GLY A 206 15.31 -10.91 5.81
N SER A 207 15.48 -11.22 7.09
CA SER A 207 14.61 -12.17 7.81
C SER A 207 13.15 -11.72 7.87
N SER A 208 12.23 -12.61 7.50
CA SER A 208 10.79 -12.39 7.47
C SER A 208 10.02 -13.60 8.01
N PRO A 209 8.90 -13.43 8.73
CA PRO A 209 8.00 -14.51 9.10
C PRO A 209 7.05 -14.93 7.97
N ALA A 210 7.17 -14.36 6.76
CA ALA A 210 6.37 -14.71 5.61
C ALA A 210 6.61 -16.15 5.15
N THR A 211 5.62 -16.76 4.51
CA THR A 211 5.74 -18.11 3.93
C THR A 211 6.82 -18.14 2.83
N TYR A 212 6.90 -17.05 2.05
CA TYR A 212 7.87 -16.86 0.99
C TYR A 212 8.46 -15.44 1.06
N THR A 213 9.69 -15.27 0.59
CA THR A 213 10.34 -13.97 0.42
C THR A 213 10.92 -13.88 -0.98
N VAL A 214 10.71 -12.75 -1.64
CA VAL A 214 11.19 -12.45 -2.99
C VAL A 214 11.79 -11.04 -3.01
N ALA A 215 12.81 -10.81 -3.84
CA ALA A 215 13.47 -9.50 -3.91
C ALA A 215 12.83 -8.57 -4.97
N SER A 216 11.97 -9.09 -5.83
CA SER A 216 11.39 -8.32 -6.93
C SER A 216 10.03 -8.86 -7.37
N LEU A 217 9.25 -8.02 -8.07
CA LEU A 217 8.00 -8.46 -8.71
C LEU A 217 8.23 -9.49 -9.83
N ALA A 218 9.42 -9.51 -10.44
CA ALA A 218 9.78 -10.55 -11.40
C ALA A 218 9.91 -11.92 -10.72
N GLU A 219 10.53 -11.97 -9.54
CA GLU A 219 10.60 -13.20 -8.73
C GLU A 219 9.22 -13.61 -8.19
N ALA A 220 8.43 -12.65 -7.70
CA ALA A 220 7.05 -12.90 -7.26
C ALA A 220 6.22 -13.51 -8.40
N ARG A 221 6.34 -12.96 -9.62
CA ARG A 221 5.68 -13.49 -10.81
C ARG A 221 6.10 -14.93 -11.12
N ALA A 222 7.41 -15.22 -11.10
CA ALA A 222 7.92 -16.58 -11.34
C ALA A 222 7.35 -17.56 -10.31
N LEU A 223 7.40 -17.20 -9.01
CA LEU A 223 6.86 -18.02 -7.94
C LEU A 223 5.34 -18.27 -8.09
N LEU A 224 4.56 -17.25 -8.44
CA LEU A 224 3.12 -17.40 -8.66
C LEU A 224 2.83 -18.31 -9.87
N LEU A 225 3.62 -18.22 -10.95
CA LEU A 225 3.48 -19.10 -12.11
C LEU A 225 3.80 -20.57 -11.77
N ASP A 226 4.80 -20.81 -10.91
CA ASP A 226 5.12 -22.16 -10.44
C ASP A 226 3.95 -22.76 -9.62
N PHE A 227 3.29 -21.97 -8.77
CA PHE A 227 2.09 -22.41 -8.05
C PHE A 227 0.91 -22.76 -8.98
N LEU A 228 0.81 -22.06 -10.11
CA LEU A 228 -0.23 -22.33 -11.10
C LEU A 228 0.05 -23.59 -11.93
N GLN A 229 1.34 -24.01 -12.05
CA GLN A 229 1.77 -25.21 -12.77
C GLN A 229 1.82 -26.45 -11.88
N ALA A 230 1.99 -26.29 -10.56
CA ALA A 230 1.99 -27.42 -9.63
C ALA A 230 0.66 -28.18 -9.77
N VAL A 231 0.75 -29.36 -10.42
CA VAL A 231 -0.34 -30.34 -10.51
C VAL A 231 -0.33 -31.10 -9.19
N ASP A 232 -1.48 -31.25 -8.58
CA ASP A 232 -1.69 -32.13 -7.43
C ASP A 232 -1.33 -33.57 -7.78
#